data_f709a06a644d7aab4018d2a2ab93a9ea
#
_entry.id   f709a06a644d7aab4018d2a2ab93a9ea
#
_cell.length_a   1.000
_cell.length_b   1.000
_cell.length_c   1.000
_cell.angle_alpha   90.00
_cell.angle_beta   90.00
_cell.angle_gamma   90.00
#
_symmetry.space_group_name_H-M   'P 1'
#
loop_
_entity.id
_entity.type
_entity.pdbx_description
1 polymer ?
#
loop_
_entity_poly.entity_id
_entity_poly.type
_entity_poly.pdbx_seq_one_letter_code
_entity_poly.pdbx_strand_id
1 'polypeptide(L)'
;MNKISGKIINYDGSYTGTIEFSDKIESIDIDKDKQSDFENIIIPGFIDLHCHGGNGFDTMAGFSSIIEMSQYHLKQGTTTLLPTTLTATLDDTVKALEGLGDFIDQNNNLTNILGVHLEGPFINPNKLGAQPEYAQLPNIKFIEKINDKVKIKVITLAPELEGADSFIDYLKNNNINVQIGHSLADYNCCMKIMNKNKVGFTHLYNAMSGGDHRKPGVVTAALRHAEFAEIICDLYHVDQENIHLAHKCIPKLYAISDAISASGMPDGQYDFANTKICLLYTSPSPRDGLLSRMPSSA
;
A
#
# COMPACT_ATOMS: atom_id res chain seq x y z
N MET A 1 21.28 24.94 -12.11
CA MET A 1 21.42 24.35 -10.77
C MET A 1 20.48 25.09 -9.86
N ASN A 2 19.56 24.36 -9.23
CA ASN A 2 18.57 24.94 -8.31
C ASN A 2 19.09 24.83 -6.87
N LYS A 3 18.61 25.73 -5.99
CA LYS A 3 18.95 25.71 -4.56
C LYS A 3 17.70 25.89 -3.72
N ILE A 4 17.58 25.12 -2.65
CA ILE A 4 16.53 25.27 -1.65
C ILE A 4 17.16 25.20 -0.25
N SER A 5 16.82 26.16 0.60
CA SER A 5 17.28 26.21 1.99
C SER A 5 16.12 26.01 2.95
N GLY A 6 16.35 25.31 4.03
CA GLY A 6 15.30 25.01 5.00
C GLY A 6 15.74 24.10 6.14
N LYS A 7 14.76 23.69 6.95
CA LYS A 7 14.93 22.61 7.90
C LYS A 7 14.82 21.28 7.18
N ILE A 8 15.94 20.57 7.06
CA ILE A 8 16.01 19.26 6.43
C ILE A 8 15.73 18.22 7.52
N ILE A 9 14.73 17.36 7.28
CA ILE A 9 14.37 16.25 8.17
C ILE A 9 14.58 14.96 7.39
N ASN A 10 15.43 14.08 7.90
CA ASN A 10 15.75 12.80 7.31
C ASN A 10 15.71 11.71 8.40
N TYR A 11 15.91 10.43 8.00
CA TYR A 11 15.92 9.27 8.92
C TYR A 11 16.97 9.37 10.04
N ASP A 12 18.07 10.08 9.80
CA ASP A 12 19.20 10.25 10.73
C ASP A 12 19.11 11.51 11.60
N GLY A 13 18.10 12.36 11.38
CA GLY A 13 17.90 13.55 12.20
C GLY A 13 17.28 14.75 11.48
N SER A 14 17.41 15.90 12.14
CA SER A 14 16.92 17.19 11.66
C SER A 14 18.02 18.22 11.77
N TYR A 15 18.29 18.93 10.68
CA TYR A 15 19.32 19.97 10.59
C TYR A 15 18.91 21.09 9.64
N THR A 16 19.53 22.23 9.80
CA THR A 16 19.36 23.37 8.90
C THR A 16 20.38 23.28 7.77
N GLY A 17 19.98 23.55 6.54
CA GLY A 17 20.91 23.47 5.41
C GLY A 17 20.35 23.95 4.09
N THR A 18 21.20 23.85 3.09
CA THR A 18 20.88 24.14 1.68
C THR A 18 21.14 22.90 0.83
N ILE A 19 20.17 22.53 0.01
CA ILE A 19 20.30 21.48 -1.00
C ILE A 19 20.49 22.14 -2.35
N GLU A 20 21.54 21.76 -3.07
CA GLU A 20 21.76 22.11 -4.47
C GLU A 20 21.41 20.90 -5.34
N PHE A 21 20.63 21.11 -6.41
CA PHE A 21 20.15 20.02 -7.24
C PHE A 21 19.93 20.46 -8.69
N SER A 22 20.01 19.46 -9.58
CA SER A 22 19.55 19.51 -10.96
C SER A 22 18.52 18.39 -11.14
N ASP A 23 18.85 17.32 -11.88
CA ASP A 23 18.06 16.09 -11.98
C ASP A 23 18.26 15.18 -10.74
N LYS A 24 19.29 15.47 -9.98
CA LYS A 24 19.64 14.79 -8.72
C LYS A 24 20.20 15.79 -7.72
N ILE A 25 20.29 15.37 -6.45
CA ILE A 25 20.96 16.13 -5.41
C ILE A 25 22.46 16.11 -5.70
N GLU A 26 23.04 17.31 -5.90
CA GLU A 26 24.47 17.49 -6.16
C GLU A 26 25.25 17.73 -4.85
N SER A 27 24.69 18.52 -3.93
CA SER A 27 25.28 18.76 -2.62
C SER A 27 24.23 19.05 -1.56
N ILE A 28 24.58 18.76 -0.31
CA ILE A 28 23.83 19.17 0.89
C ILE A 28 24.84 19.89 1.80
N ASP A 29 24.64 21.18 1.98
CA ASP A 29 25.44 22.00 2.89
C ASP A 29 24.68 22.20 4.20
N ILE A 30 25.23 21.66 5.28
CA ILE A 30 24.60 21.65 6.62
C ILE A 30 25.19 22.79 7.44
N ASP A 31 24.34 23.72 7.87
CA ASP A 31 24.68 24.76 8.82
C ASP A 31 24.39 24.27 10.25
N LYS A 32 25.45 23.92 10.98
CA LYS A 32 25.36 23.40 12.35
C LYS A 32 25.07 24.47 13.38
N ASP A 33 25.29 25.76 13.06
CA ASP A 33 25.24 26.86 13.99
C ASP A 33 23.97 27.72 13.87
N LYS A 34 23.17 27.52 12.84
CA LYS A 34 21.91 28.22 12.66
C LYS A 34 20.70 27.44 13.17
N GLN A 35 20.21 27.82 14.32
CA GLN A 35 18.78 27.70 14.66
C GLN A 35 18.07 28.90 14.01
N SER A 36 17.76 28.80 12.72
CA SER A 36 16.98 29.83 12.06
C SER A 36 15.55 29.32 11.83
N ASP A 37 14.59 30.19 12.06
CA ASP A 37 13.19 29.96 11.69
C ASP A 37 13.10 29.95 10.14
N PHE A 38 13.27 28.77 9.55
CA PHE A 38 13.01 28.60 8.13
C PHE A 38 11.53 28.32 7.92
N GLU A 39 10.94 29.00 6.97
CA GLU A 39 9.57 28.72 6.52
C GLU A 39 9.48 27.36 5.81
N ASN A 40 10.60 26.89 5.23
CA ASN A 40 10.62 25.64 4.47
C ASN A 40 11.05 24.45 5.32
N ILE A 41 10.26 23.39 5.26
CA ILE A 41 10.63 22.05 5.74
C ILE A 41 10.90 21.18 4.51
N ILE A 42 12.10 20.59 4.46
CA ILE A 42 12.54 19.73 3.35
C ILE A 42 12.59 18.29 3.88
N ILE A 43 11.82 17.41 3.27
CA ILE A 43 11.76 15.99 3.60
C ILE A 43 11.97 15.16 2.34
N PRO A 44 12.42 13.88 2.44
CA PRO A 44 12.33 12.95 1.33
C PRO A 44 10.89 12.82 0.87
N GLY A 45 10.68 12.66 -0.44
CA GLY A 45 9.34 12.38 -0.97
C GLY A 45 8.79 11.05 -0.43
N PHE A 46 7.50 10.99 -0.21
CA PHE A 46 6.85 9.78 0.29
C PHE A 46 6.87 8.67 -0.76
N ILE A 47 6.96 7.43 -0.29
CA ILE A 47 6.84 6.20 -1.08
C ILE A 47 5.59 5.50 -0.60
N ASP A 48 4.61 5.36 -1.50
CA ASP A 48 3.35 4.67 -1.21
C ASP A 48 3.26 3.38 -2.01
N LEU A 49 3.32 2.27 -1.33
CA LEU A 49 3.36 0.93 -1.95
C LEU A 49 2.00 0.26 -2.03
N HIS A 50 0.92 0.97 -1.58
CA HIS A 50 -0.44 0.48 -1.59
C HIS A 50 -1.42 1.63 -1.76
N CYS A 51 -1.91 1.82 -3.00
CA CYS A 51 -2.81 2.92 -3.36
C CYS A 51 -3.71 2.51 -4.53
N HIS A 52 -5.03 2.47 -4.31
CA HIS A 52 -6.02 2.11 -5.32
C HIS A 52 -6.48 3.28 -6.17
N GLY A 53 -6.46 4.49 -5.62
CA GLY A 53 -6.97 5.65 -6.33
C GLY A 53 -6.73 6.99 -5.62
N GLY A 54 -7.32 8.04 -6.16
CA GLY A 54 -7.31 9.39 -5.59
C GLY A 54 -7.91 10.42 -6.54
N ASN A 55 -8.55 11.45 -5.98
CA ASN A 55 -9.13 12.56 -6.71
C ASN A 55 -10.14 12.15 -7.81
N GLY A 56 -10.94 11.13 -7.54
CA GLY A 56 -11.93 10.60 -8.50
C GLY A 56 -11.38 9.56 -9.47
N PHE A 57 -10.10 9.24 -9.44
CA PHE A 57 -9.43 8.28 -10.32
C PHE A 57 -9.11 6.98 -9.59
N ASP A 58 -9.08 5.87 -10.33
CA ASP A 58 -8.93 4.52 -9.78
C ASP A 58 -8.03 3.66 -10.66
N THR A 59 -7.23 2.80 -10.07
CA THR A 59 -6.33 1.87 -10.80
C THR A 59 -7.10 0.98 -11.77
N MET A 60 -8.29 0.51 -11.36
CA MET A 60 -9.10 -0.40 -12.20
C MET A 60 -9.80 0.31 -13.37
N ALA A 61 -9.81 1.65 -13.38
CA ALA A 61 -10.35 2.44 -14.50
C ALA A 61 -9.39 2.57 -15.70
N GLY A 62 -8.18 2.02 -15.60
CA GLY A 62 -7.22 1.91 -16.68
C GLY A 62 -6.11 2.97 -16.68
N PHE A 63 -5.24 2.87 -17.68
CA PHE A 63 -3.98 3.61 -17.75
C PHE A 63 -4.12 5.13 -17.52
N SER A 64 -5.04 5.80 -18.23
CA SER A 64 -5.21 7.26 -18.07
C SER A 64 -5.61 7.64 -16.64
N SER A 65 -6.44 6.84 -15.99
CA SER A 65 -6.84 7.04 -14.60
C SER A 65 -5.65 6.87 -13.65
N ILE A 66 -4.79 5.88 -13.88
CA ILE A 66 -3.55 5.68 -13.10
C ILE A 66 -2.64 6.91 -13.19
N ILE A 67 -2.51 7.51 -14.36
CA ILE A 67 -1.69 8.73 -14.53
C ILE A 67 -2.28 9.90 -13.74
N GLU A 68 -3.58 10.13 -13.83
CA GLU A 68 -4.24 11.24 -13.12
C GLU A 68 -4.15 11.07 -11.59
N MET A 69 -4.41 9.85 -11.07
CA MET A 69 -4.24 9.60 -9.64
C MET A 69 -2.78 9.78 -9.19
N SER A 70 -1.81 9.39 -10.01
CA SER A 70 -0.39 9.55 -9.67
C SER A 70 0.03 11.01 -9.61
N GLN A 71 -0.50 11.86 -10.49
CA GLN A 71 -0.30 13.31 -10.43
C GLN A 71 -0.92 13.94 -9.19
N TYR A 72 -2.11 13.46 -8.79
CA TYR A 72 -2.73 13.90 -7.54
C TYR A 72 -1.83 13.57 -6.35
N HIS A 73 -1.38 12.33 -6.21
CA HIS A 73 -0.51 11.92 -5.11
C HIS A 73 0.85 12.63 -5.12
N LEU A 74 1.40 12.95 -6.30
CA LEU A 74 2.62 13.76 -6.41
C LEU A 74 2.43 15.14 -5.78
N LYS A 75 1.29 15.79 -6.02
CA LYS A 75 0.96 17.10 -5.40
C LYS A 75 0.81 17.01 -3.89
N GLN A 76 0.54 15.82 -3.34
CA GLN A 76 0.49 15.55 -1.90
C GLN A 76 1.86 15.10 -1.32
N GLY A 77 2.90 15.06 -2.15
CA GLY A 77 4.26 14.71 -1.73
C GLY A 77 4.67 13.25 -1.94
N THR A 78 3.83 12.42 -2.54
CA THR A 78 4.16 11.03 -2.89
C THR A 78 4.94 11.00 -4.21
N THR A 79 6.24 10.76 -4.13
CA THR A 79 7.14 10.77 -5.28
C THR A 79 7.33 9.39 -5.91
N THR A 80 6.95 8.33 -5.20
CA THR A 80 7.01 6.94 -5.69
C THR A 80 5.74 6.21 -5.29
N LEU A 81 5.14 5.49 -6.25
CA LEU A 81 3.83 4.85 -6.09
C LEU A 81 3.85 3.43 -6.67
N LEU A 82 3.10 2.54 -6.03
CA LEU A 82 2.60 1.31 -6.63
C LEU A 82 1.08 1.39 -6.80
N PRO A 83 0.57 1.66 -8.01
CA PRO A 83 -0.85 1.48 -8.29
C PRO A 83 -1.29 0.08 -7.88
N THR A 84 -2.36 0.00 -7.09
CA THR A 84 -2.84 -1.24 -6.50
C THR A 84 -4.16 -1.64 -7.14
N THR A 85 -4.23 -2.89 -7.61
CA THR A 85 -5.46 -3.43 -8.20
C THR A 85 -6.44 -3.88 -7.12
N LEU A 86 -7.72 -3.89 -7.46
CA LEU A 86 -8.74 -4.61 -6.69
C LEU A 86 -8.86 -6.05 -7.19
N THR A 87 -9.42 -6.92 -6.36
CA THR A 87 -9.83 -8.28 -6.72
C THR A 87 -10.81 -8.24 -7.89
N ALA A 88 -10.42 -8.83 -9.02
CA ALA A 88 -11.17 -8.78 -10.27
C ALA A 88 -10.93 -10.05 -11.10
N THR A 89 -11.63 -10.15 -12.24
CA THR A 89 -11.34 -11.16 -13.26
C THR A 89 -9.98 -10.91 -13.90
N LEU A 90 -9.39 -11.93 -14.51
CA LEU A 90 -8.13 -11.76 -15.26
C LEU A 90 -8.27 -10.71 -16.37
N ASP A 91 -9.36 -10.75 -17.11
CA ASP A 91 -9.58 -9.87 -18.26
C ASP A 91 -9.72 -8.41 -17.82
N ASP A 92 -10.43 -8.14 -16.71
CA ASP A 92 -10.56 -6.79 -16.15
C ASP A 92 -9.22 -6.29 -15.60
N THR A 93 -8.46 -7.15 -14.93
CA THR A 93 -7.13 -6.79 -14.42
C THR A 93 -6.16 -6.48 -15.56
N VAL A 94 -6.14 -7.31 -16.61
CA VAL A 94 -5.32 -7.06 -17.81
C VAL A 94 -5.70 -5.74 -18.48
N LYS A 95 -7.01 -5.48 -18.65
CA LYS A 95 -7.52 -4.25 -19.25
C LYS A 95 -7.14 -3.01 -18.42
N ALA A 96 -7.23 -3.08 -17.10
CA ALA A 96 -6.87 -1.98 -16.21
C ALA A 96 -5.39 -1.61 -16.31
N LEU A 97 -4.50 -2.59 -16.51
CA LEU A 97 -3.06 -2.42 -16.51
C LEU A 97 -2.44 -2.30 -17.91
N GLU A 98 -3.26 -2.34 -18.97
CA GLU A 98 -2.77 -2.25 -20.35
C GLU A 98 -2.10 -0.89 -20.62
N GLY A 99 -0.92 -0.91 -21.24
CA GLY A 99 -0.14 0.29 -21.53
C GLY A 99 0.70 0.85 -20.36
N LEU A 100 0.46 0.39 -19.13
CA LEU A 100 1.19 0.90 -17.96
C LEU A 100 2.67 0.50 -17.99
N GLY A 101 2.98 -0.73 -18.43
CA GLY A 101 4.37 -1.19 -18.53
C GLY A 101 5.19 -0.34 -19.51
N ASP A 102 4.65 -0.10 -20.71
CA ASP A 102 5.28 0.72 -21.71
C ASP A 102 5.53 2.16 -21.23
N PHE A 103 4.60 2.71 -20.45
CA PHE A 103 4.73 4.03 -19.84
C PHE A 103 5.86 4.09 -18.80
N ILE A 104 5.97 3.08 -17.94
CA ILE A 104 7.04 3.01 -16.92
C ILE A 104 8.40 2.99 -17.59
N ASP A 105 8.55 2.23 -18.68
CA ASP A 105 9.82 2.10 -19.40
C ASP A 105 10.25 3.38 -20.12
N GLN A 106 9.32 4.29 -20.41
CA GLN A 106 9.60 5.59 -21.07
C GLN A 106 10.15 6.69 -20.15
N ASN A 107 10.27 6.43 -18.85
CA ASN A 107 10.86 7.35 -17.86
C ASN A 107 10.27 8.77 -17.88
N ASN A 108 8.97 8.89 -17.71
CA ASN A 108 8.23 10.16 -17.71
C ASN A 108 8.43 10.94 -16.40
N ASN A 109 8.46 12.28 -16.48
CA ASN A 109 8.65 13.21 -15.34
C ASN A 109 7.44 13.32 -14.40
N LEU A 110 6.82 12.20 -14.05
CA LEU A 110 5.71 12.09 -13.11
C LEU A 110 6.15 11.36 -11.86
N THR A 111 5.20 11.05 -10.98
CA THR A 111 5.44 10.13 -9.87
C THR A 111 6.09 8.86 -10.39
N ASN A 112 7.16 8.42 -9.72
CA ASN A 112 7.88 7.21 -10.11
C ASN A 112 7.02 5.98 -9.83
N ILE A 113 6.46 5.38 -10.87
CA ILE A 113 5.69 4.14 -10.78
C ILE A 113 6.64 2.96 -10.95
N LEU A 114 6.83 2.16 -9.89
CA LEU A 114 7.79 1.04 -9.88
C LEU A 114 7.27 -0.24 -10.53
N GLY A 115 6.00 -0.33 -10.79
CA GLY A 115 5.23 -1.50 -11.20
C GLY A 115 3.87 -1.46 -10.55
N VAL A 116 3.30 -2.62 -10.19
CA VAL A 116 1.99 -2.70 -9.54
C VAL A 116 2.03 -3.53 -8.27
N HIS A 117 1.11 -3.24 -7.37
CA HIS A 117 0.71 -4.12 -6.28
C HIS A 117 -0.58 -4.83 -6.69
N LEU A 118 -0.53 -6.15 -6.80
CA LEU A 118 -1.68 -6.99 -7.09
C LEU A 118 -2.35 -7.40 -5.78
N GLU A 119 -3.41 -6.70 -5.37
CA GLU A 119 -4.18 -7.07 -4.18
C GLU A 119 -5.33 -7.99 -4.55
N GLY A 120 -5.19 -9.25 -4.16
CA GLY A 120 -6.03 -10.32 -4.67
C GLY A 120 -5.66 -10.71 -6.12
N PRO A 121 -6.47 -11.53 -6.79
CA PRO A 121 -7.72 -12.15 -6.31
C PRO A 121 -7.52 -13.41 -5.44
N PHE A 122 -6.30 -13.76 -5.06
CA PHE A 122 -5.97 -14.96 -4.29
C PHE A 122 -6.12 -14.73 -2.80
N ILE A 123 -7.29 -14.25 -2.39
CA ILE A 123 -7.64 -13.87 -1.03
C ILE A 123 -8.78 -14.73 -0.48
N ASN A 124 -8.98 -14.73 0.84
CA ASN A 124 -10.03 -15.53 1.46
C ASN A 124 -11.41 -14.89 1.21
N PRO A 125 -12.39 -15.61 0.62
CA PRO A 125 -13.71 -15.06 0.34
C PRO A 125 -14.51 -14.64 1.59
N ASN A 126 -14.10 -15.07 2.78
CA ASN A 126 -14.69 -14.64 4.05
C ASN A 126 -13.93 -13.46 4.69
N LYS A 127 -12.94 -12.90 3.99
CA LYS A 127 -12.12 -11.75 4.42
C LYS A 127 -11.95 -10.72 3.31
N LEU A 128 -12.97 -10.56 2.48
CA LEU A 128 -12.93 -9.63 1.34
C LEU A 128 -12.74 -8.16 1.78
N GLY A 129 -13.26 -7.78 2.95
CA GLY A 129 -13.28 -6.38 3.30
C GLY A 129 -14.06 -5.57 2.25
N ALA A 130 -13.43 -4.56 1.63
CA ALA A 130 -14.00 -3.79 0.52
C ALA A 130 -13.75 -4.42 -0.86
N GLN A 131 -13.02 -5.54 -0.92
CA GLN A 131 -12.72 -6.21 -2.18
C GLN A 131 -13.97 -6.83 -2.83
N PRO A 132 -14.12 -6.78 -4.17
CA PRO A 132 -15.22 -7.44 -4.88
C PRO A 132 -15.19 -8.96 -4.73
N GLU A 133 -16.33 -9.61 -4.95
CA GLU A 133 -16.53 -11.07 -4.82
C GLU A 133 -15.92 -11.88 -5.99
N TYR A 134 -14.65 -11.61 -6.32
CA TYR A 134 -13.88 -12.33 -7.34
C TYR A 134 -12.71 -13.12 -6.76
N ALA A 135 -12.77 -13.43 -5.46
CA ALA A 135 -11.74 -14.26 -4.82
C ALA A 135 -11.63 -15.62 -5.51
N GLN A 136 -10.41 -16.07 -5.74
CA GLN A 136 -10.13 -17.33 -6.42
C GLN A 136 -8.88 -18.01 -5.85
N LEU A 137 -8.70 -19.28 -6.18
CA LEU A 137 -7.50 -20.04 -5.82
C LEU A 137 -6.27 -19.55 -6.59
N PRO A 138 -5.04 -19.70 -6.02
CA PRO A 138 -3.79 -19.37 -6.66
C PRO A 138 -3.66 -19.88 -8.09
N ASN A 139 -3.25 -19.01 -9.01
CA ASN A 139 -3.16 -19.32 -10.45
C ASN A 139 -1.92 -18.66 -11.07
N ILE A 140 -0.94 -19.48 -11.42
CA ILE A 140 0.32 -19.03 -12.04
C ILE A 140 0.08 -18.33 -13.38
N LYS A 141 -0.83 -18.84 -14.20
CA LYS A 141 -1.12 -18.26 -15.52
C LYS A 141 -1.70 -16.85 -15.43
N PHE A 142 -2.41 -16.54 -14.33
CA PHE A 142 -2.88 -15.20 -14.05
C PHE A 142 -1.68 -14.25 -13.86
N ILE A 143 -0.71 -14.66 -13.04
CA ILE A 143 0.50 -13.88 -12.77
C ILE A 143 1.32 -13.66 -14.04
N GLU A 144 1.53 -14.70 -14.83
CA GLU A 144 2.27 -14.61 -16.10
C GLU A 144 1.65 -13.57 -17.03
N LYS A 145 0.32 -13.63 -17.23
CA LYS A 145 -0.40 -12.68 -18.11
C LYS A 145 -0.31 -11.23 -17.63
N ILE A 146 -0.39 -10.98 -16.31
CA ILE A 146 -0.24 -9.62 -15.78
C ILE A 146 1.23 -9.16 -15.90
N ASN A 147 2.17 -10.03 -15.57
CA ASN A 147 3.60 -9.70 -15.60
C ASN A 147 4.13 -9.45 -17.02
N ASP A 148 3.45 -9.98 -18.06
CA ASP A 148 3.69 -9.65 -19.45
C ASP A 148 3.27 -8.21 -19.81
N LYS A 149 2.34 -7.61 -19.07
CA LYS A 149 1.86 -6.22 -19.28
C LYS A 149 2.62 -5.22 -18.44
N VAL A 150 2.79 -5.53 -17.15
CA VAL A 150 3.48 -4.68 -16.19
C VAL A 150 4.09 -5.52 -15.08
N LYS A 151 5.22 -5.11 -14.53
CA LYS A 151 5.89 -5.86 -13.47
C LYS A 151 5.10 -5.80 -12.17
N ILE A 152 4.69 -6.98 -11.68
CA ILE A 152 4.14 -7.12 -10.34
C ILE A 152 5.31 -7.01 -9.35
N LYS A 153 5.27 -6.01 -8.47
CA LYS A 153 6.29 -5.81 -7.42
C LYS A 153 5.87 -6.43 -6.09
N VAL A 154 4.58 -6.31 -5.79
CA VAL A 154 3.97 -6.83 -4.56
C VAL A 154 2.70 -7.59 -4.93
N ILE A 155 2.43 -8.65 -4.21
CA ILE A 155 1.15 -9.38 -4.27
C ILE A 155 0.64 -9.63 -2.86
N THR A 156 -0.64 -9.34 -2.65
CA THR A 156 -1.37 -9.71 -1.43
C THR A 156 -2.15 -10.99 -1.65
N LEU A 157 -1.99 -11.96 -0.76
CA LEU A 157 -2.70 -13.23 -0.81
C LEU A 157 -2.97 -13.83 0.57
N ALA A 158 -3.93 -14.76 0.61
CA ALA A 158 -4.25 -15.56 1.80
C ALA A 158 -3.50 -16.91 1.76
N PRO A 159 -2.60 -17.16 2.73
CA PRO A 159 -1.71 -18.34 2.70
C PRO A 159 -2.42 -19.66 3.01
N GLU A 160 -3.64 -19.61 3.56
CA GLU A 160 -4.46 -20.79 3.87
C GLU A 160 -5.19 -21.37 2.65
N LEU A 161 -5.16 -20.69 1.50
CA LEU A 161 -5.80 -21.17 0.28
C LEU A 161 -5.09 -22.41 -0.26
N GLU A 162 -5.86 -23.33 -0.84
CA GLU A 162 -5.31 -24.50 -1.50
C GLU A 162 -4.31 -24.10 -2.60
N GLY A 163 -3.14 -24.72 -2.59
CA GLY A 163 -2.05 -24.42 -3.54
C GLY A 163 -1.20 -23.19 -3.20
N ALA A 164 -1.51 -22.42 -2.15
CA ALA A 164 -0.78 -21.20 -1.82
C ALA A 164 0.72 -21.44 -1.52
N ASP A 165 1.09 -22.54 -0.87
CA ASP A 165 2.50 -22.85 -0.53
C ASP A 165 3.39 -22.88 -1.79
N SER A 166 3.04 -23.70 -2.78
CA SER A 166 3.77 -23.80 -4.04
C SER A 166 3.69 -22.52 -4.89
N PHE A 167 2.56 -21.83 -4.81
CA PHE A 167 2.38 -20.56 -5.50
C PHE A 167 3.30 -19.47 -4.92
N ILE A 168 3.44 -19.39 -3.60
CA ILE A 168 4.38 -18.47 -2.93
C ILE A 168 5.81 -18.77 -3.35
N ASP A 169 6.20 -20.03 -3.42
CA ASP A 169 7.53 -20.42 -3.90
C ASP A 169 7.76 -19.96 -5.35
N TYR A 170 6.75 -20.11 -6.22
CA TYR A 170 6.82 -19.59 -7.60
C TYR A 170 6.98 -18.05 -7.64
N LEU A 171 6.18 -17.31 -6.87
CA LEU A 171 6.24 -15.84 -6.82
C LEU A 171 7.63 -15.36 -6.36
N LYS A 172 8.19 -15.96 -5.34
CA LYS A 172 9.52 -15.63 -4.82
C LYS A 172 10.63 -15.88 -5.85
N ASN A 173 10.56 -17.00 -6.57
CA ASN A 173 11.50 -17.32 -7.64
C ASN A 173 11.43 -16.34 -8.83
N ASN A 174 10.30 -15.64 -8.98
CA ASN A 174 10.08 -14.58 -9.98
C ASN A 174 10.28 -13.15 -9.43
N ASN A 175 10.90 -12.99 -8.24
CA ASN A 175 11.18 -11.72 -7.58
C ASN A 175 9.91 -10.87 -7.31
N ILE A 176 8.78 -11.50 -7.04
CA ILE A 176 7.55 -10.85 -6.61
C ILE A 176 7.50 -10.91 -5.08
N ASN A 177 7.37 -9.75 -4.43
CA ASN A 177 7.24 -9.67 -2.98
C ASN A 177 5.85 -10.12 -2.56
N VAL A 178 5.80 -11.08 -1.64
CA VAL A 178 4.54 -11.64 -1.14
C VAL A 178 4.18 -10.98 0.19
N GLN A 179 2.94 -10.59 0.32
CA GLN A 179 2.33 -10.11 1.55
C GLN A 179 1.11 -10.96 1.92
N ILE A 180 1.00 -11.28 3.20
CA ILE A 180 -0.18 -11.95 3.77
C ILE A 180 -1.21 -10.88 4.10
N GLY A 181 -2.39 -11.00 3.50
CA GLY A 181 -3.52 -10.11 3.74
C GLY A 181 -4.83 -10.76 3.32
N HIS A 182 -5.96 -10.17 3.70
CA HIS A 182 -7.29 -10.72 3.41
C HIS A 182 -7.40 -12.22 3.75
N SER A 183 -7.03 -12.58 4.98
CA SER A 183 -6.73 -13.95 5.36
C SER A 183 -7.34 -14.33 6.71
N LEU A 184 -7.83 -15.55 6.78
CA LEU A 184 -8.25 -16.23 8.02
C LEU A 184 -7.21 -17.25 8.52
N ALA A 185 -5.97 -17.20 7.99
CA ALA A 185 -4.91 -18.08 8.44
C ALA A 185 -4.74 -18.04 9.96
N ASP A 186 -4.52 -19.19 10.57
CA ASP A 186 -4.05 -19.26 11.94
C ASP A 186 -2.54 -18.98 12.02
N TYR A 187 -2.06 -18.81 13.23
CA TYR A 187 -0.64 -18.58 13.49
C TYR A 187 0.28 -19.65 12.87
N ASN A 188 -0.10 -20.93 12.94
CA ASN A 188 0.73 -22.03 12.43
C ASN A 188 0.82 -22.01 10.91
N CYS A 189 -0.28 -21.67 10.22
CA CYS A 189 -0.29 -21.48 8.78
C CYS A 189 0.68 -20.35 8.37
N CYS A 190 0.62 -19.20 9.04
CA CYS A 190 1.55 -18.09 8.80
C CYS A 190 3.00 -18.53 9.04
N MET A 191 3.29 -19.20 10.15
CA MET A 191 4.65 -19.65 10.49
C MET A 191 5.19 -20.66 9.49
N LYS A 192 4.35 -21.55 8.95
CA LYS A 192 4.77 -22.48 7.89
C LYS A 192 5.34 -21.73 6.67
N ILE A 193 4.69 -20.65 6.28
CA ILE A 193 5.14 -19.83 5.15
C ILE A 193 6.37 -18.99 5.52
N MET A 194 6.35 -18.32 6.65
CA MET A 194 7.42 -17.43 7.12
C MET A 194 8.74 -18.15 7.35
N ASN A 195 8.71 -19.42 7.78
CA ASN A 195 9.91 -20.24 7.97
C ASN A 195 10.62 -20.60 6.66
N LYS A 196 9.91 -20.57 5.54
CA LYS A 196 10.46 -20.87 4.21
C LYS A 196 10.74 -19.60 3.41
N ASN A 197 9.91 -18.60 3.57
CA ASN A 197 9.86 -17.41 2.71
C ASN A 197 9.86 -16.14 3.54
N LYS A 198 10.61 -15.14 3.08
CA LYS A 198 10.49 -13.79 3.59
C LYS A 198 9.21 -13.17 3.01
N VAL A 199 8.21 -12.96 3.84
CA VAL A 199 6.92 -12.35 3.48
C VAL A 199 6.61 -11.15 4.35
N GLY A 200 5.82 -10.22 3.83
CA GLY A 200 5.26 -9.08 4.55
C GLY A 200 3.81 -9.30 4.94
N PHE A 201 3.18 -8.24 5.42
CA PHE A 201 1.78 -8.22 5.80
C PHE A 201 1.13 -6.95 5.25
N THR A 202 0.01 -7.13 4.55
CA THR A 202 -0.76 -6.06 3.94
C THR A 202 -1.59 -5.38 5.01
N HIS A 203 -1.64 -4.04 5.02
CA HIS A 203 -2.45 -3.18 5.92
C HIS A 203 -2.77 -3.83 7.28
N LEU A 204 -1.71 -4.12 8.04
CA LEU A 204 -1.75 -4.87 9.31
C LEU A 204 -2.97 -4.49 10.17
N TYR A 205 -3.64 -5.48 10.74
CA TYR A 205 -4.91 -5.50 11.48
C TYR A 205 -6.17 -5.56 10.61
N ASN A 206 -6.15 -5.02 9.39
CA ASN A 206 -7.34 -4.93 8.54
C ASN A 206 -7.54 -6.22 7.74
N ALA A 207 -8.78 -6.68 7.64
CA ALA A 207 -9.19 -7.86 6.87
C ALA A 207 -8.35 -9.13 7.13
N MET A 208 -7.96 -9.38 8.37
CA MET A 208 -7.18 -10.57 8.76
C MET A 208 -7.61 -11.16 10.10
N SER A 209 -7.17 -12.38 10.41
CA SER A 209 -7.39 -13.01 11.70
C SER A 209 -6.60 -12.31 12.81
N GLY A 210 -7.26 -12.04 13.92
CA GLY A 210 -6.75 -11.20 15.01
C GLY A 210 -5.75 -11.86 15.95
N GLY A 211 -5.51 -11.17 17.08
CA GLY A 211 -4.65 -11.60 18.17
C GLY A 211 -5.41 -12.25 19.32
N ASP A 212 -6.27 -13.24 19.06
CA ASP A 212 -6.99 -13.95 20.13
C ASP A 212 -6.01 -14.74 21.01
N HIS A 213 -6.24 -14.69 22.35
CA HIS A 213 -5.34 -15.31 23.33
C HIS A 213 -5.30 -16.84 23.29
N ARG A 214 -6.30 -17.50 22.69
CA ARG A 214 -6.38 -18.96 22.54
C ARG A 214 -6.23 -19.42 21.10
N LYS A 215 -6.57 -18.55 20.15
CA LYS A 215 -6.51 -18.82 18.71
C LYS A 215 -5.77 -17.70 17.99
N PRO A 216 -4.45 -17.59 18.18
CA PRO A 216 -3.68 -16.55 17.54
C PRO A 216 -3.73 -16.69 16.01
N GLY A 217 -3.87 -15.57 15.33
CA GLY A 217 -3.98 -15.50 13.88
C GLY A 217 -2.84 -14.73 13.23
N VAL A 218 -3.14 -14.14 12.07
CA VAL A 218 -2.20 -13.36 11.24
C VAL A 218 -1.59 -12.22 12.03
N VAL A 219 -2.40 -11.43 12.75
CA VAL A 219 -1.91 -10.29 13.56
C VAL A 219 -0.84 -10.73 14.56
N THR A 220 -1.06 -11.85 15.26
CA THR A 220 -0.08 -12.36 16.23
C THR A 220 1.20 -12.82 15.54
N ALA A 221 1.10 -13.50 14.40
CA ALA A 221 2.27 -13.92 13.63
C ALA A 221 3.07 -12.70 13.14
N ALA A 222 2.40 -11.67 12.63
CA ALA A 222 3.02 -10.44 12.19
C ALA A 222 3.76 -9.72 13.31
N LEU A 223 3.07 -9.40 14.42
CA LEU A 223 3.65 -8.67 15.55
C LEU A 223 4.86 -9.38 16.16
N ARG A 224 4.85 -10.70 16.13
CA ARG A 224 5.93 -11.49 16.75
C ARG A 224 7.13 -11.73 15.84
N HIS A 225 6.93 -11.84 14.53
CA HIS A 225 7.96 -12.38 13.63
C HIS A 225 8.16 -11.60 12.33
N ALA A 226 7.28 -10.63 11.99
CA ALA A 226 7.45 -9.89 10.75
C ALA A 226 8.72 -9.05 10.77
N GLU A 227 9.48 -9.08 9.68
CA GLU A 227 10.55 -8.13 9.44
C GLU A 227 9.99 -6.80 8.92
N PHE A 228 8.93 -6.85 8.11
CA PHE A 228 8.25 -5.68 7.54
C PHE A 228 6.74 -5.92 7.41
N ALA A 229 5.98 -4.86 7.52
CA ALA A 229 4.53 -4.85 7.29
C ALA A 229 4.06 -3.46 6.90
N GLU A 230 2.95 -3.41 6.17
CA GLU A 230 2.19 -2.19 5.89
C GLU A 230 1.30 -1.84 7.08
N ILE A 231 1.07 -0.54 7.25
CA ILE A 231 0.07 -0.05 8.20
C ILE A 231 -0.57 1.24 7.69
N ILE A 232 -1.89 1.37 7.86
CA ILE A 232 -2.65 2.58 7.57
C ILE A 232 -2.62 3.46 8.81
N CYS A 233 -2.05 4.67 8.70
CA CYS A 233 -1.81 5.57 9.84
C CYS A 233 -2.82 6.73 9.93
N ASP A 234 -4.03 6.57 9.40
CA ASP A 234 -5.06 7.61 9.38
C ASP A 234 -5.84 7.75 10.71
N LEU A 235 -5.56 6.88 11.68
CA LEU A 235 -6.22 6.80 13.00
C LEU A 235 -7.70 6.36 12.94
N TYR A 236 -8.19 5.96 11.76
CA TYR A 236 -9.53 5.41 11.56
C TYR A 236 -9.48 3.89 11.35
N HIS A 237 -8.59 3.43 10.47
CA HIS A 237 -8.39 1.99 10.22
C HIS A 237 -7.66 1.31 11.36
N VAL A 238 -6.71 2.01 11.99
CA VAL A 238 -5.92 1.48 13.11
C VAL A 238 -5.83 2.54 14.20
N ASP A 239 -6.20 2.13 15.42
CA ASP A 239 -6.07 2.97 16.61
C ASP A 239 -4.60 3.28 16.91
N GLN A 240 -4.33 4.48 17.45
CA GLN A 240 -3.00 4.96 17.76
C GLN A 240 -2.18 3.97 18.60
N GLU A 241 -2.79 3.32 19.59
CA GLU A 241 -2.08 2.38 20.46
C GLU A 241 -1.67 1.11 19.73
N ASN A 242 -2.45 0.66 18.75
CA ASN A 242 -2.09 -0.45 17.89
C ASN A 242 -0.98 -0.08 16.89
N ILE A 243 -0.96 1.17 16.39
CA ILE A 243 0.16 1.67 15.58
C ILE A 243 1.45 1.68 16.41
N HIS A 244 1.40 2.18 17.63
CA HIS A 244 2.55 2.18 18.55
C HIS A 244 3.01 0.76 18.88
N LEU A 245 2.08 -0.17 19.11
CA LEU A 245 2.42 -1.57 19.34
C LEU A 245 3.12 -2.20 18.14
N ALA A 246 2.55 -2.02 16.95
CA ALA A 246 3.15 -2.52 15.70
C ALA A 246 4.54 -1.94 15.47
N HIS A 247 4.72 -0.63 15.69
CA HIS A 247 6.02 0.05 15.55
C HIS A 247 7.09 -0.49 16.53
N LYS A 248 6.70 -0.89 17.73
CA LYS A 248 7.62 -1.52 18.70
C LYS A 248 7.98 -2.95 18.32
N CYS A 249 7.07 -3.66 17.66
CA CYS A 249 7.23 -5.08 17.35
C CYS A 249 7.91 -5.34 16.00
N ILE A 250 7.64 -4.50 14.98
CA ILE A 250 8.04 -4.75 13.60
C ILE A 250 9.14 -3.78 13.18
N PRO A 251 10.38 -4.27 12.94
CA PRO A 251 11.54 -3.41 12.68
C PRO A 251 11.41 -2.51 11.44
N LYS A 252 10.71 -2.96 10.41
CA LYS A 252 10.50 -2.25 9.15
C LYS A 252 9.00 -2.08 8.90
N LEU A 253 8.29 -1.56 9.90
CA LEU A 253 6.91 -1.11 9.69
C LEU A 253 6.92 0.13 8.80
N TYR A 254 6.07 0.18 7.77
CA TYR A 254 5.96 1.32 6.89
C TYR A 254 4.51 1.72 6.65
N ALA A 255 4.28 3.02 6.55
CA ALA A 255 2.97 3.58 6.31
C ALA A 255 2.60 3.44 4.82
N ILE A 256 1.33 3.19 4.58
CA ILE A 256 0.69 3.23 3.25
C ILE A 256 -0.58 4.08 3.35
N SER A 257 -1.06 4.58 2.21
CA SER A 257 -2.32 5.30 2.21
C SER A 257 -3.53 4.39 2.15
N ASP A 258 -3.43 3.30 1.40
CA ASP A 258 -4.59 2.49 0.98
C ASP A 258 -5.72 3.36 0.41
N ALA A 259 -5.31 4.48 -0.25
CA ALA A 259 -6.21 5.49 -0.75
C ALA A 259 -7.06 4.93 -1.90
N ILE A 260 -8.32 5.33 -1.90
CA ILE A 260 -9.30 4.98 -2.93
C ILE A 260 -9.65 6.19 -3.78
N SER A 261 -10.44 6.01 -4.84
CA SER A 261 -10.85 7.10 -5.75
C SER A 261 -11.49 8.30 -5.03
N ALA A 262 -12.18 8.10 -3.91
CA ALA A 262 -12.78 9.17 -3.11
C ALA A 262 -11.77 10.04 -2.33
N SER A 263 -10.54 9.58 -2.18
CA SER A 263 -9.49 10.34 -1.47
C SER A 263 -9.25 11.70 -2.13
N GLY A 264 -9.32 12.78 -1.35
CA GLY A 264 -9.19 14.15 -1.84
C GLY A 264 -10.43 14.74 -2.50
N MET A 265 -11.54 14.00 -2.56
CA MET A 265 -12.82 14.49 -3.05
C MET A 265 -13.60 15.22 -1.94
N PRO A 266 -14.58 16.09 -2.26
CA PRO A 266 -15.47 16.67 -1.28
C PRO A 266 -16.30 15.63 -0.53
N ASP A 267 -16.90 16.01 0.61
CA ASP A 267 -17.90 15.18 1.29
C ASP A 267 -19.00 14.72 0.33
N GLY A 268 -19.33 13.44 0.38
CA GLY A 268 -20.31 12.87 -0.54
C GLY A 268 -20.33 11.36 -0.60
N GLN A 269 -21.17 10.84 -1.48
CA GLN A 269 -21.24 9.42 -1.79
C GLN A 269 -20.48 9.13 -3.08
N TYR A 270 -19.65 8.10 -3.06
CA TYR A 270 -18.84 7.67 -4.19
C TYR A 270 -19.02 6.17 -4.43
N ASP A 271 -18.84 5.76 -5.67
CA ASP A 271 -18.80 4.34 -6.00
C ASP A 271 -17.37 3.80 -5.79
N PHE A 272 -17.26 2.64 -5.15
CA PHE A 272 -16.01 1.90 -4.98
C PHE A 272 -16.30 0.40 -5.01
N ALA A 273 -15.64 -0.30 -5.92
CA ALA A 273 -15.69 -1.77 -6.00
C ALA A 273 -17.12 -2.36 -5.94
N ASN A 274 -18.06 -1.80 -6.70
CA ASN A 274 -19.49 -2.18 -6.72
C ASN A 274 -20.27 -1.85 -5.43
N THR A 275 -19.67 -1.12 -4.50
CA THR A 275 -20.34 -0.62 -3.29
C THR A 275 -20.38 0.91 -3.29
N LYS A 276 -21.25 1.48 -2.47
CA LYS A 276 -21.26 2.92 -2.22
C LYS A 276 -20.56 3.21 -0.92
N ILE A 277 -19.62 4.14 -0.96
CA ILE A 277 -18.93 4.68 0.20
C ILE A 277 -19.39 6.10 0.46
N CYS A 278 -19.34 6.52 1.72
CA CYS A 278 -19.64 7.88 2.13
C CYS A 278 -18.39 8.52 2.70
N LEU A 279 -17.92 9.58 2.06
CA LEU A 279 -16.79 10.38 2.54
C LEU A 279 -17.35 11.54 3.37
N LEU A 280 -16.93 11.62 4.64
CA LEU A 280 -17.35 12.67 5.57
C LEU A 280 -16.14 13.17 6.37
N TYR A 281 -15.64 14.35 6.03
CA TYR A 281 -14.54 15.01 6.76
C TYR A 281 -14.99 15.73 8.04
N THR A 282 -16.27 15.96 8.19
CA THR A 282 -16.85 16.75 9.29
C THR A 282 -17.52 15.92 10.36
N SER A 283 -17.37 14.61 10.33
CA SER A 283 -17.98 13.75 11.35
C SER A 283 -17.40 14.02 12.73
N PRO A 284 -18.24 14.16 13.75
CA PRO A 284 -17.81 14.36 15.13
C PRO A 284 -17.17 13.09 15.76
N SER A 285 -17.23 11.96 15.08
CA SER A 285 -16.69 10.69 15.52
C SER A 285 -15.73 10.10 14.49
N PRO A 286 -14.53 9.70 14.89
CA PRO A 286 -13.62 8.95 14.02
C PRO A 286 -14.26 7.69 13.39
N ARG A 287 -15.28 7.11 14.03
CA ARG A 287 -16.01 5.95 13.52
C ARG A 287 -17.07 6.30 12.47
N ASP A 288 -17.46 7.57 12.40
CA ASP A 288 -18.47 8.05 11.46
C ASP A 288 -17.83 8.74 10.25
N GLY A 289 -16.53 8.98 10.26
CA GLY A 289 -15.80 9.90 9.40
C GLY A 289 -15.05 9.28 8.26
N LEU A 290 -15.13 8.10 7.92
CA LEU A 290 -14.57 7.56 6.68
C LEU A 290 -15.20 6.22 6.37
N LEU A 291 -15.66 6.14 5.15
CA LEU A 291 -16.03 4.88 4.57
C LEU A 291 -17.31 4.32 5.11
N SER A 292 -18.05 3.85 4.16
CA SER A 292 -18.99 2.81 4.41
C SER A 292 -18.56 2.09 5.67
N ARG A 293 -19.41 2.07 6.64
CA ARG A 293 -19.27 1.12 7.73
C ARG A 293 -19.01 -0.24 7.10
N MET A 294 -17.74 -0.56 6.94
CA MET A 294 -17.41 -1.95 6.74
C MET A 294 -18.03 -2.68 7.92
N PRO A 295 -18.84 -3.71 7.71
CA PRO A 295 -19.38 -4.47 8.81
C PRO A 295 -18.22 -4.85 9.73
N SER A 296 -18.43 -4.77 11.05
CA SER A 296 -17.43 -5.14 12.05
C SER A 296 -16.94 -6.60 11.95
N SER A 297 -17.37 -7.31 10.95
CA SER A 297 -16.95 -8.64 10.53
C SER A 297 -15.92 -8.65 9.41
N ALA A 298 -15.45 -7.49 8.98
CA ALA A 298 -14.33 -7.44 8.05
C ALA A 298 -13.00 -7.73 8.77
#